data_d9591a4a5e313a66019cb0c457c8d938
#
_entry.id   d9591a4a5e313a66019cb0c457c8d938
#
_cell.length_a   1.000
_cell.length_b   1.000
_cell.length_c   1.000
_cell.angle_alpha   90.00
_cell.angle_beta   90.00
_cell.angle_gamma   90.00
#
_symmetry.space_group_name_H-M   'P 1'
#
loop_
_entity.id
_entity.type
_entity.pdbx_description
1 polymer ?
#
loop_
_entity_poly.entity_id
_entity_poly.type
_entity_poly.pdbx_seq_one_letter_code
_entity_poly.pdbx_strand_id
1 'polypeptide(L)'
;MVADHGGAVLIASPKVAASLSTKPVWIAGAGESMGHSNMLEMSDFTATSAANSARDAYSMAGMGPDDMEMALIYDSFTITAAMTAEMLGLAPRGEGHTLWKDGHAAPGGKFPINTNGGGLSRF
;
A
#
# COMPACT_ATOMS: atom_id res chain seq x y z
N MET A 1 10.53 12.87 16.07
CA MET A 1 9.77 12.88 17.32
C MET A 1 9.13 11.50 17.45
N VAL A 2 9.33 10.79 18.54
CA VAL A 2 8.71 9.47 18.78
C VAL A 2 7.35 9.69 19.42
N ALA A 3 6.32 9.00 18.94
CA ALA A 3 4.97 9.07 19.50
C ALA A 3 4.42 7.66 19.71
N ASP A 4 3.70 7.45 20.81
CA ASP A 4 3.04 6.19 21.12
C ASP A 4 1.64 6.19 20.50
N HIS A 5 1.32 5.14 19.78
CA HIS A 5 0.02 4.92 19.16
C HIS A 5 -0.54 3.55 19.49
N GLY A 6 -1.84 3.45 19.46
CA GLY A 6 -2.56 2.20 19.53
C GLY A 6 -3.72 2.20 18.55
N GLY A 7 -4.05 1.05 18.02
CA GLY A 7 -5.20 0.86 17.14
C GLY A 7 -5.79 -0.52 17.31
N ALA A 8 -7.05 -0.66 16.93
CA ALA A 8 -7.73 -1.95 16.91
C ALA A 8 -8.56 -2.07 15.62
N VAL A 9 -8.51 -3.25 15.02
CA VAL A 9 -9.32 -3.60 13.85
C VAL A 9 -10.15 -4.82 14.20
N LEU A 10 -11.45 -4.76 13.91
CA LEU A 10 -12.35 -5.89 14.09
C LEU A 10 -12.52 -6.62 12.74
N ILE A 11 -12.07 -7.86 12.67
CA ILE A 11 -12.25 -8.73 11.51
C ILE A 11 -13.42 -9.68 11.80
N ALA A 12 -14.36 -9.74 10.89
CA ALA A 12 -15.56 -10.55 11.05
C ALA A 12 -15.88 -11.35 9.77
N SER A 13 -16.58 -12.47 9.93
CA SER A 13 -17.10 -13.20 8.79
C SER A 13 -18.21 -12.39 8.08
N PRO A 14 -18.49 -12.63 6.78
CA PRO A 14 -19.55 -11.94 6.06
C PRO A 14 -20.91 -12.04 6.76
N LYS A 15 -21.21 -13.19 7.37
CA LYS A 15 -22.47 -13.41 8.12
C LYS A 15 -22.56 -12.47 9.33
N VAL A 16 -21.49 -12.31 10.08
CA VAL A 16 -21.45 -11.39 11.23
C VAL A 16 -21.48 -9.94 10.74
N ALA A 17 -20.70 -9.61 9.73
CA ALA A 17 -20.67 -8.27 9.16
C ALA A 17 -22.06 -7.78 8.70
N ALA A 18 -22.86 -8.68 8.11
CA ALA A 18 -24.23 -8.37 7.68
C ALA A 18 -25.19 -8.03 8.84
N SER A 19 -24.89 -8.44 10.07
CA SER A 19 -25.68 -8.12 11.25
C SER A 19 -25.28 -6.82 11.95
N LEU A 20 -24.18 -6.19 11.51
CA LEU A 20 -23.69 -4.95 12.10
C LEU A 20 -24.36 -3.72 11.46
N SER A 21 -24.52 -2.67 12.24
CA SER A 21 -25.07 -1.39 11.76
C SER A 21 -24.06 -0.57 10.95
N THR A 22 -22.78 -0.88 11.05
CA THR A 22 -21.71 -0.19 10.32
C THR A 22 -21.48 -0.81 8.95
N LYS A 23 -21.26 0.02 7.94
CA LYS A 23 -20.89 -0.43 6.60
C LYS A 23 -19.53 -1.15 6.66
N PRO A 24 -19.45 -2.44 6.30
CA PRO A 24 -18.19 -3.16 6.33
C PRO A 24 -17.27 -2.73 5.19
N VAL A 25 -15.96 -2.84 5.43
CA VAL A 25 -14.92 -2.80 4.39
C VAL A 25 -14.48 -4.23 4.14
N TRP A 26 -14.57 -4.68 2.89
CA TRP A 26 -14.25 -6.06 2.52
C TRP A 26 -12.76 -6.22 2.23
N ILE A 27 -12.15 -7.27 2.76
CA ILE A 27 -10.82 -7.70 2.35
C ILE A 27 -10.99 -8.55 1.10
N ALA A 28 -10.66 -7.98 -0.07
CA ALA A 28 -10.80 -8.65 -1.35
C ALA A 28 -9.63 -9.60 -1.64
N GLY A 29 -8.44 -9.25 -1.21
CA GLY A 29 -7.25 -10.07 -1.40
C GLY A 29 -6.15 -9.72 -0.41
N ALA A 30 -5.20 -10.63 -0.25
CA ALA A 30 -4.02 -10.46 0.57
C ALA A 30 -2.83 -11.16 -0.09
N GLY A 31 -1.62 -10.65 0.15
CA GLY A 31 -0.39 -11.25 -0.33
C GLY A 31 0.77 -10.94 0.61
N GLU A 32 1.66 -11.89 0.77
CA GLU A 32 2.85 -11.78 1.59
C GLU A 32 4.06 -12.32 0.81
N SER A 33 5.19 -11.64 0.91
CA SER A 33 6.43 -12.12 0.29
C SER A 33 7.65 -11.54 1.01
N MET A 34 8.64 -12.37 1.25
CA MET A 34 9.94 -11.99 1.77
C MET A 34 11.02 -12.52 0.85
N GLY A 35 11.79 -11.65 0.24
CA GLY A 35 12.86 -12.00 -0.70
C GLY A 35 14.25 -12.13 -0.03
N HIS A 36 14.46 -11.39 1.04
CA HIS A 36 15.73 -11.34 1.77
C HIS A 36 15.50 -10.78 3.17
N SER A 37 16.38 -11.10 4.09
CA SER A 37 16.36 -10.59 5.48
C SER A 37 17.33 -9.42 5.69
N ASN A 38 18.29 -9.25 4.78
CA ASN A 38 19.30 -8.20 4.85
C ASN A 38 19.43 -7.50 3.50
N MET A 39 19.56 -6.18 3.52
CA MET A 39 19.72 -5.37 2.32
C MET A 39 20.94 -5.78 1.48
N LEU A 40 22.00 -6.31 2.11
CA LEU A 40 23.19 -6.80 1.40
C LEU A 40 22.93 -8.04 0.53
N GLU A 41 21.80 -8.72 0.74
CA GLU A 41 21.40 -9.88 -0.07
C GLU A 41 20.60 -9.48 -1.32
N MET A 42 20.26 -8.20 -1.46
CA MET A 42 19.54 -7.70 -2.62
C MET A 42 20.45 -7.66 -3.85
N SER A 43 20.06 -8.34 -4.91
CA SER A 43 20.69 -8.25 -6.22
C SER A 43 20.31 -6.97 -6.97
N ASP A 44 19.20 -6.37 -6.64
CA ASP A 44 18.67 -5.14 -7.23
C ASP A 44 18.01 -4.29 -6.14
N PHE A 45 18.64 -3.18 -5.77
CA PHE A 45 18.11 -2.25 -4.76
C PHE A 45 16.87 -1.48 -5.20
N THR A 46 16.49 -1.55 -6.47
CA THR A 46 15.33 -0.88 -7.04
C THR A 46 14.11 -1.79 -7.16
N ALA A 47 14.22 -3.05 -6.73
CA ALA A 47 13.15 -4.02 -6.76
C ALA A 47 13.00 -4.69 -5.39
N THR A 48 11.77 -4.82 -4.91
CA THR A 48 11.46 -5.49 -3.64
C THR A 48 10.48 -6.63 -3.86
N SER A 49 10.35 -7.49 -2.87
CA SER A 49 9.35 -8.57 -2.87
C SER A 49 7.90 -8.08 -2.82
N ALA A 50 7.67 -6.78 -2.65
CA ALA A 50 6.33 -6.17 -2.72
C ALA A 50 5.62 -6.46 -4.05
N ALA A 51 6.36 -6.61 -5.15
CA ALA A 51 5.79 -7.03 -6.44
C ALA A 51 5.13 -8.41 -6.38
N ASN A 52 5.70 -9.35 -5.64
CA ASN A 52 5.12 -10.68 -5.46
C ASN A 52 3.86 -10.64 -4.59
N SER A 53 3.93 -9.96 -3.44
CA SER A 53 2.76 -9.80 -2.58
C SER A 53 1.61 -9.08 -3.28
N ALA A 54 1.91 -8.05 -4.08
CA ALA A 54 0.92 -7.33 -4.88
C ALA A 54 0.24 -8.26 -5.91
N ARG A 55 1.04 -9.01 -6.68
CA ARG A 55 0.51 -9.97 -7.64
C ARG A 55 -0.44 -10.97 -7.00
N ASP A 56 -0.06 -11.52 -5.84
CA ASP A 56 -0.85 -12.53 -5.16
C ASP A 56 -2.15 -11.92 -4.59
N ALA A 57 -2.10 -10.71 -4.02
CA ALA A 57 -3.26 -9.97 -3.55
C ALA A 57 -4.23 -9.62 -4.70
N TYR A 58 -3.71 -9.11 -5.82
CA TYR A 58 -4.52 -8.79 -6.99
C TYR A 58 -5.15 -10.04 -7.61
N SER A 59 -4.39 -11.12 -7.72
CA SER A 59 -4.90 -12.40 -8.21
C SER A 59 -6.05 -12.93 -7.35
N MET A 60 -5.91 -12.87 -6.03
CA MET A 60 -6.96 -13.27 -5.09
C MET A 60 -8.21 -12.39 -5.21
N ALA A 61 -8.03 -11.09 -5.38
CA ALA A 61 -9.12 -10.13 -5.52
C ALA A 61 -9.81 -10.18 -6.89
N GLY A 62 -9.17 -10.76 -7.92
CA GLY A 62 -9.62 -10.66 -9.31
C GLY A 62 -9.54 -9.23 -9.86
N MET A 63 -8.59 -8.44 -9.36
CA MET A 63 -8.39 -7.02 -9.69
C MET A 63 -6.95 -6.77 -10.12
N GLY A 64 -6.67 -5.58 -10.62
CA GLY A 64 -5.34 -5.12 -10.97
C GLY A 64 -5.02 -3.74 -10.40
N PRO A 65 -3.81 -3.22 -10.65
CA PRO A 65 -3.42 -1.89 -10.17
C PRO A 65 -4.32 -0.76 -10.73
N ASP A 66 -4.85 -0.93 -11.93
CA ASP A 66 -5.74 0.05 -12.57
C ASP A 66 -7.14 0.14 -11.92
N ASP A 67 -7.52 -0.88 -11.14
CA ASP A 67 -8.78 -0.91 -10.40
C ASP A 67 -8.68 -0.21 -9.05
N MET A 68 -7.47 0.21 -8.64
CA MET A 68 -7.25 0.86 -7.36
C MET A 68 -7.60 2.35 -7.43
N GLU A 69 -8.34 2.84 -6.45
CA GLU A 69 -8.75 4.24 -6.35
C GLU A 69 -7.84 5.06 -5.42
N MET A 70 -7.11 4.39 -4.54
CA MET A 70 -6.18 5.00 -3.59
C MET A 70 -5.19 3.97 -3.06
N ALA A 71 -4.11 4.44 -2.44
CA ALA A 71 -3.15 3.56 -1.77
C ALA A 71 -2.72 4.11 -0.39
N LEU A 72 -2.47 3.18 0.53
CA LEU A 72 -1.73 3.44 1.76
C LEU A 72 -0.44 2.61 1.70
N ILE A 73 0.67 3.31 1.56
CA ILE A 73 2.00 2.72 1.33
C ILE A 73 2.89 3.05 2.52
N TYR A 74 3.64 2.07 3.01
CA TYR A 74 4.62 2.33 4.06
C TYR A 74 5.74 3.24 3.54
N ASP A 75 5.88 4.38 4.17
CA ASP A 75 6.74 5.49 3.78
C ASP A 75 7.86 5.72 4.82
N SER A 76 8.61 4.67 5.17
CA SER A 76 9.79 4.81 6.04
C SER A 76 10.78 5.86 5.54
N PHE A 77 10.90 5.98 4.22
CA PHE A 77 11.60 7.04 3.50
C PHE A 77 10.82 7.38 2.23
N THR A 78 11.01 8.57 1.68
CA THR A 78 10.37 8.99 0.42
C THR A 78 10.66 8.03 -0.73
N ILE A 79 11.90 7.55 -0.83
CA ILE A 79 12.29 6.57 -1.85
C ILE A 79 11.57 5.23 -1.68
N THR A 80 11.34 4.79 -0.44
CA THR A 80 10.61 3.55 -0.17
C THR A 80 9.19 3.62 -0.70
N ALA A 81 8.50 4.74 -0.49
CA ALA A 81 7.16 4.94 -1.01
C ALA A 81 7.13 4.91 -2.55
N ALA A 82 8.07 5.61 -3.21
CA ALA A 82 8.16 5.63 -4.67
C ALA A 82 8.42 4.23 -5.24
N MET A 83 9.40 3.51 -4.71
CA MET A 83 9.72 2.14 -5.13
C MET A 83 8.54 1.17 -4.89
N THR A 84 7.89 1.27 -3.74
CA THR A 84 6.73 0.42 -3.44
C THR A 84 5.60 0.69 -4.42
N ALA A 85 5.32 1.94 -4.76
CA ALA A 85 4.31 2.28 -5.77
C ALA A 85 4.60 1.63 -7.13
N GLU A 86 5.87 1.59 -7.55
CA GLU A 86 6.29 0.88 -8.77
C GLU A 86 6.08 -0.64 -8.64
N MET A 87 6.45 -1.22 -7.50
CA MET A 87 6.26 -2.65 -7.25
C MET A 87 4.78 -3.06 -7.19
N LEU A 88 3.90 -2.15 -6.75
CA LEU A 88 2.45 -2.35 -6.78
C LEU A 88 1.85 -2.15 -8.20
N GLY A 89 2.64 -1.75 -9.18
CA GLY A 89 2.17 -1.49 -10.54
C GLY A 89 1.41 -0.16 -10.70
N LEU A 90 1.47 0.74 -9.72
CA LEU A 90 0.78 2.03 -9.75
C LEU A 90 1.51 3.05 -10.63
N ALA A 91 2.77 2.82 -10.94
CA ALA A 91 3.58 3.59 -11.87
C ALA A 91 4.59 2.68 -12.58
N PRO A 92 5.06 3.05 -13.78
CA PRO A 92 6.16 2.36 -14.44
C PRO A 92 7.45 2.43 -13.59
N ARG A 93 8.33 1.45 -13.81
CA ARG A 93 9.63 1.41 -13.12
C ARG A 93 10.45 2.67 -13.41
N GLY A 94 10.97 3.29 -12.36
CA GLY A 94 11.70 4.56 -12.42
C GLY A 94 10.81 5.81 -12.38
N GLU A 95 9.49 5.65 -12.44
CA GLU A 95 8.54 6.75 -12.51
C GLU A 95 7.65 6.88 -11.26
N GLY A 96 7.85 6.07 -10.22
CA GLY A 96 7.04 6.09 -9.00
C GLY A 96 6.90 7.47 -8.38
N HIS A 97 7.96 8.30 -8.45
CA HIS A 97 7.96 9.68 -7.95
C HIS A 97 6.94 10.58 -8.64
N THR A 98 6.52 10.27 -9.87
CA THR A 98 5.56 11.07 -10.65
C THR A 98 4.16 11.08 -10.05
N LEU A 99 3.81 10.07 -9.24
CA LEU A 99 2.52 9.99 -8.57
C LEU A 99 2.27 11.16 -7.61
N TRP A 100 3.33 11.74 -7.06
CA TRP A 100 3.24 12.91 -6.16
C TRP A 100 3.34 14.26 -6.87
N LYS A 101 3.57 14.24 -8.18
CA LYS A 101 3.69 15.46 -8.98
C LYS A 101 2.32 16.14 -9.11
N ASP A 102 2.34 17.48 -9.16
CA ASP A 102 1.16 18.31 -9.44
C ASP A 102 -0.04 18.04 -8.52
N GLY A 103 0.20 17.55 -7.29
CA GLY A 103 -0.84 17.26 -6.32
C GLY A 103 -1.68 16.00 -6.61
N HIS A 104 -1.25 15.14 -7.51
CA HIS A 104 -2.00 13.92 -7.89
C HIS A 104 -2.24 12.99 -6.69
N ALA A 105 -1.28 12.87 -5.76
CA ALA A 105 -1.39 12.04 -4.58
C ALA A 105 -2.09 12.71 -3.38
N ALA A 106 -2.47 13.99 -3.50
CA ALA A 106 -3.15 14.71 -2.44
C ALA A 106 -4.60 14.22 -2.25
N PRO A 107 -5.22 14.48 -1.08
CA PRO A 107 -6.66 14.25 -0.91
C PRO A 107 -7.46 14.96 -2.01
N GLY A 108 -8.29 14.21 -2.74
CA GLY A 108 -9.04 14.71 -3.89
C GLY A 108 -8.24 14.81 -5.19
N GLY A 109 -6.97 14.42 -5.19
CA GLY A 109 -6.14 14.31 -6.38
C GLY A 109 -6.52 13.10 -7.25
N LYS A 110 -5.79 12.92 -8.35
CA LYS A 110 -6.07 11.86 -9.33
C LYS A 110 -5.95 10.46 -8.75
N PHE A 111 -4.95 10.24 -7.88
CA PHE A 111 -4.73 8.96 -7.19
C PHE A 111 -4.20 9.23 -5.77
N PRO A 112 -5.09 9.37 -4.77
CA PRO A 112 -4.70 9.71 -3.41
C PRO A 112 -3.79 8.66 -2.77
N ILE A 113 -2.66 9.09 -2.21
CA ILE A 113 -1.72 8.21 -1.52
C ILE A 113 -1.46 8.74 -0.10
N ASN A 114 -1.52 7.87 0.90
CA ASN A 114 -1.23 8.19 2.30
C ASN A 114 -2.00 9.43 2.81
N THR A 115 -3.28 9.51 2.49
CA THR A 115 -4.13 10.66 2.86
C THR A 115 -4.31 10.83 4.36
N ASN A 116 -3.91 9.84 5.15
CA ASN A 116 -3.81 9.91 6.61
C ASN A 116 -2.53 10.60 7.11
N GLY A 117 -1.63 11.01 6.20
CA GLY A 117 -0.34 11.62 6.48
C GLY A 117 0.86 10.67 6.40
N GLY A 118 0.61 9.36 6.39
CA GLY A 118 1.67 8.34 6.38
C GLY A 118 2.54 8.34 7.63
N GLY A 119 3.59 7.52 7.64
CA GLY A 119 4.59 7.45 8.70
C GLY A 119 5.43 8.73 8.80
N LEU A 120 5.88 9.27 7.68
CA LEU A 120 6.75 10.45 7.63
C LEU A 120 6.16 11.73 8.27
N SER A 121 4.84 11.81 8.40
CA SER A 121 4.19 12.96 9.04
C SER A 121 3.76 12.69 10.48
N ARG A 122 3.85 11.46 10.95
CA ARG A 122 3.31 11.05 12.26
C ARG A 122 4.37 10.58 13.26
N PHE A 123 5.58 10.24 12.82
CA PHE A 123 6.66 9.72 13.66
C PHE A 123 7.89 10.62 13.67
#